data_a61397c44e23b5385152ce0e38c8afb3
#
_entry.id   a61397c44e23b5385152ce0e38c8afb3
#
_cell.length_a   1.000
_cell.length_b   1.000
_cell.length_c   1.000
_cell.angle_alpha   90.00
_cell.angle_beta   90.00
_cell.angle_gamma   90.00
#
_symmetry.space_group_name_H-M   'P 1'
#
loop_
_entity.id
_entity.type
_entity.pdbx_description
1 polymer ?
#
loop_
_entity_poly.entity_id
_entity_poly.type
_entity_poly.pdbx_seq_one_letter_code
_entity_poly.pdbx_strand_id
1 'polypeptide(L)'
;MIICLLFIILSLLVVRVLLDYTEGLENKKETIEDLKWPFLNIKDENYKKVDIVCIRGPLEQQKDHDLFDKFKKENKLIVGCSSYLSFPIKAENKLVSYKNFFHKGKRIDELVDGWVHPFRENKNIKNKNTLLLSESDFSDNIEKLKNFNPSTKKIKYDFICYCPSDETCDSGWNYHNKNWPLAKKTIEVACNKLNLKGVLIGREKCEINVKDENLERHEKIEYYSFIEKISQSKFMIIQNYEDASPRVVTESLLVDTPVLMNKDILGGWKYLNSQTGVFYDENDIEEKIKIILKTKYSPRKYFVKHHGVDISGKKFRDFIVKIDPSYSKHRILRFSVS
;
A
#
# COMPACT_ATOMS: atom_id res chain seq x y z
N MET A 1 40.77 -11.95 -59.53
CA MET A 1 39.64 -11.03 -59.30
C MET A 1 38.39 -11.75 -58.77
N ILE A 2 37.95 -12.86 -59.34
CA ILE A 2 36.73 -13.60 -58.90
C ILE A 2 36.87 -14.18 -57.50
N ILE A 3 38.03 -14.69 -57.08
CA ILE A 3 38.28 -15.29 -55.76
C ILE A 3 38.19 -14.22 -54.63
N CYS A 4 38.68 -13.02 -54.86
CA CYS A 4 38.57 -11.92 -53.88
C CYS A 4 37.10 -11.47 -53.71
N LEU A 5 36.31 -11.49 -54.76
CA LEU A 5 34.88 -11.14 -54.69
C LEU A 5 34.09 -12.16 -53.90
N LEU A 6 34.39 -13.45 -54.05
CA LEU A 6 33.78 -14.54 -53.28
C LEU A 6 34.10 -14.44 -51.79
N PHE A 7 35.33 -14.09 -51.42
CA PHE A 7 35.70 -13.88 -50.00
C PHE A 7 34.97 -12.70 -49.39
N ILE A 8 34.79 -11.61 -50.11
CA ILE A 8 34.03 -10.44 -49.60
C ILE A 8 32.56 -10.77 -49.43
N ILE A 9 31.94 -11.49 -50.35
CA ILE A 9 30.55 -11.93 -50.24
C ILE A 9 30.35 -12.87 -49.07
N LEU A 10 31.28 -13.81 -48.88
CA LEU A 10 31.20 -14.78 -47.76
C LEU A 10 31.38 -14.08 -46.38
N SER A 11 32.29 -13.10 -46.27
CA SER A 11 32.46 -12.32 -45.04
C SER A 11 31.26 -11.44 -44.73
N LEU A 12 30.60 -10.85 -45.73
CA LEU A 12 29.37 -10.06 -45.54
C LEU A 12 28.19 -10.95 -45.11
N LEU A 13 28.09 -12.19 -45.66
CA LEU A 13 27.07 -13.16 -45.22
C LEU A 13 27.27 -13.60 -43.79
N VAL A 14 28.52 -13.87 -43.36
CA VAL A 14 28.83 -14.24 -41.96
C VAL A 14 28.52 -13.09 -41.01
N VAL A 15 28.89 -11.84 -41.37
CA VAL A 15 28.56 -10.66 -40.54
C VAL A 15 27.04 -10.48 -40.45
N ARG A 16 26.28 -10.68 -41.52
CA ARG A 16 24.82 -10.58 -41.50
C ARG A 16 24.18 -11.67 -40.64
N VAL A 17 24.63 -12.92 -40.73
CA VAL A 17 24.15 -14.03 -39.87
C VAL A 17 24.48 -13.76 -38.41
N LEU A 18 25.64 -13.18 -38.10
CA LEU A 18 26.00 -12.80 -36.74
C LEU A 18 25.15 -11.63 -36.21
N LEU A 19 24.82 -10.64 -37.04
CA LEU A 19 23.92 -9.54 -36.69
C LEU A 19 22.48 -10.06 -36.46
N ASP A 20 21.95 -10.89 -37.37
CA ASP A 20 20.63 -11.50 -37.20
C ASP A 20 20.56 -12.40 -35.98
N TYR A 21 21.66 -13.08 -35.63
CA TYR A 21 21.78 -13.88 -34.39
C TYR A 21 21.83 -13.00 -33.13
N THR A 22 22.56 -11.90 -33.15
CA THR A 22 22.60 -10.94 -32.02
C THR A 22 21.29 -10.19 -31.88
N GLU A 23 20.61 -9.75 -32.97
CA GLU A 23 19.25 -9.20 -32.92
C GLU A 23 18.22 -10.22 -32.46
N GLY A 24 18.36 -11.49 -32.82
CA GLY A 24 17.52 -12.60 -32.31
C GLY A 24 17.72 -12.87 -30.82
N LEU A 25 18.92 -12.64 -30.27
CA LEU A 25 19.20 -12.71 -28.84
C LEU A 25 18.71 -11.48 -28.08
N GLU A 26 18.80 -10.28 -28.68
CA GLU A 26 18.24 -9.06 -28.05
C GLU A 26 16.71 -9.05 -28.05
N ASN A 27 16.03 -9.68 -29.01
CA ASN A 27 14.58 -9.75 -29.09
C ASN A 27 13.93 -10.84 -28.23
N LYS A 28 14.71 -11.70 -27.56
CA LYS A 28 14.24 -12.53 -26.44
C LYS A 28 14.40 -11.83 -25.08
N LYS A 29 14.08 -10.54 -24.99
CA LYS A 29 13.66 -9.98 -23.70
C LYS A 29 12.31 -10.62 -23.39
N GLU A 30 12.35 -11.70 -22.59
CA GLU A 30 11.14 -12.22 -21.95
C GLU A 30 10.44 -11.03 -21.29
N THR A 31 9.31 -10.63 -21.85
CA THR A 31 8.44 -9.64 -21.21
C THR A 31 7.92 -10.30 -19.96
N ILE A 32 8.43 -9.87 -18.80
CA ILE A 32 7.97 -10.37 -17.50
C ILE A 32 6.46 -10.18 -17.44
N GLU A 33 5.72 -11.29 -17.34
CA GLU A 33 4.26 -11.30 -17.32
C GLU A 33 3.72 -10.46 -16.15
N ASP A 34 2.53 -9.88 -16.32
CA ASP A 34 1.84 -9.18 -15.23
C ASP A 34 1.29 -10.19 -14.23
N LEU A 35 1.91 -10.22 -13.04
CA LEU A 35 1.47 -11.07 -11.96
C LEU A 35 0.15 -10.56 -11.38
N LYS A 36 -0.75 -11.52 -11.08
CA LYS A 36 -2.05 -11.27 -10.45
C LYS A 36 -2.04 -11.69 -8.99
N TRP A 37 -3.01 -11.19 -8.22
CA TRP A 37 -3.23 -11.62 -6.85
C TRP A 37 -3.13 -13.14 -6.68
N PRO A 38 -2.40 -13.65 -5.67
CA PRO A 38 -1.75 -12.93 -4.56
C PRO A 38 -0.32 -12.45 -4.87
N PHE A 39 0.15 -12.54 -6.10
CA PHE A 39 1.50 -12.12 -6.51
C PHE A 39 1.50 -10.70 -7.09
N LEU A 40 2.67 -10.09 -7.06
CA LEU A 40 2.90 -8.72 -7.55
C LEU A 40 4.30 -8.61 -8.14
N ASN A 41 4.43 -7.89 -9.27
CA ASN A 41 5.72 -7.52 -9.81
C ASN A 41 6.37 -6.38 -9.02
N ILE A 42 7.66 -6.48 -8.83
CA ILE A 42 8.48 -5.35 -8.38
C ILE A 42 8.97 -4.58 -9.60
N LYS A 43 9.03 -3.25 -9.51
CA LYS A 43 9.52 -2.36 -10.56
C LYS A 43 10.73 -1.54 -10.08
N ASP A 44 11.60 -1.17 -11.03
CA ASP A 44 12.73 -0.28 -10.80
C ASP A 44 12.33 1.21 -10.93
N GLU A 45 13.32 2.10 -10.91
CA GLU A 45 13.17 3.55 -11.08
C GLU A 45 12.54 3.96 -12.41
N ASN A 46 12.70 3.14 -13.44
CA ASN A 46 12.16 3.38 -14.80
C ASN A 46 10.81 2.70 -15.03
N TYR A 47 10.15 2.22 -13.97
CA TYR A 47 8.91 1.44 -14.01
C TYR A 47 9.02 0.10 -14.75
N LYS A 48 10.23 -0.37 -15.03
CA LYS A 48 10.45 -1.69 -15.62
C LYS A 48 10.34 -2.75 -14.55
N LYS A 49 9.67 -3.87 -14.90
CA LYS A 49 9.59 -5.04 -14.03
C LYS A 49 10.98 -5.62 -13.82
N VAL A 50 11.31 -5.95 -12.58
CA VAL A 50 12.52 -6.67 -12.22
C VAL A 50 12.19 -8.12 -11.89
N ASP A 51 13.18 -9.00 -11.95
CA ASP A 51 12.99 -10.43 -11.71
C ASP A 51 12.89 -10.76 -10.21
N ILE A 52 11.96 -10.10 -9.54
CA ILE A 52 11.59 -10.33 -8.14
C ILE A 52 10.10 -10.54 -8.08
N VAL A 53 9.67 -11.60 -7.42
CA VAL A 53 8.26 -11.89 -7.15
C VAL A 53 7.92 -11.45 -5.73
N CYS A 54 6.86 -10.66 -5.60
CA CYS A 54 6.28 -10.35 -4.29
C CYS A 54 5.02 -11.17 -4.08
N ILE A 55 4.91 -11.88 -2.94
CA ILE A 55 3.68 -12.50 -2.46
C ILE A 55 3.07 -11.63 -1.36
N ARG A 56 1.83 -11.18 -1.53
CA ARG A 56 1.18 -10.20 -0.65
C ARG A 56 -0.15 -10.66 -0.02
N GLY A 57 -0.49 -11.90 -0.20
CA GLY A 57 -1.71 -12.51 0.33
C GLY A 57 -1.64 -14.02 0.39
N PRO A 58 -2.67 -14.67 0.95
CA PRO A 58 -2.75 -16.12 1.07
C PRO A 58 -2.79 -16.81 -0.30
N LEU A 59 -2.33 -18.06 -0.35
CA LEU A 59 -2.50 -18.95 -1.51
C LEU A 59 -3.86 -19.66 -1.38
N GLU A 60 -4.88 -19.13 -2.04
CA GLU A 60 -6.26 -19.62 -1.87
C GLU A 60 -6.63 -20.73 -2.83
N GLN A 61 -6.00 -20.77 -4.00
CA GLN A 61 -6.32 -21.69 -5.08
C GLN A 61 -5.10 -22.56 -5.43
N GLN A 62 -5.34 -23.77 -5.94
CA GLN A 62 -4.26 -24.68 -6.36
C GLN A 62 -3.30 -24.00 -7.35
N LYS A 63 -3.81 -23.24 -8.30
CA LYS A 63 -2.97 -22.48 -9.27
C LYS A 63 -1.98 -21.53 -8.60
N ASP A 64 -2.32 -20.97 -7.41
CA ASP A 64 -1.42 -20.07 -6.69
C ASP A 64 -0.25 -20.86 -6.09
N HIS A 65 -0.52 -22.06 -5.57
CA HIS A 65 0.50 -22.98 -5.10
C HIS A 65 1.41 -23.46 -6.24
N ASP A 66 0.83 -23.82 -7.39
CA ASP A 66 1.57 -24.27 -8.58
C ASP A 66 2.49 -23.17 -9.12
N LEU A 67 1.99 -21.94 -9.13
CA LEU A 67 2.76 -20.76 -9.56
C LEU A 67 3.90 -20.44 -8.57
N PHE A 68 3.66 -20.57 -7.27
CA PHE A 68 4.70 -20.42 -6.25
C PHE A 68 5.81 -21.46 -6.42
N ASP A 69 5.44 -22.73 -6.65
CA ASP A 69 6.40 -23.83 -6.93
C ASP A 69 7.20 -23.55 -8.21
N LYS A 70 6.55 -23.04 -9.27
CA LYS A 70 7.21 -22.62 -10.50
C LYS A 70 8.29 -21.57 -10.23
N PHE A 71 7.97 -20.52 -9.50
CA PHE A 71 8.94 -19.47 -9.15
C PHE A 71 10.12 -20.02 -8.34
N LYS A 72 9.87 -20.91 -7.38
CA LYS A 72 10.95 -21.58 -6.61
C LYS A 72 11.82 -22.46 -7.50
N LYS A 73 11.25 -23.20 -8.44
CA LYS A 73 11.99 -24.03 -9.41
C LYS A 73 12.84 -23.19 -10.37
N GLU A 74 12.36 -22.00 -10.74
CA GLU A 74 13.08 -21.03 -11.57
C GLU A 74 14.14 -20.25 -10.80
N ASN A 75 14.34 -20.53 -9.50
CA ASN A 75 15.23 -19.80 -8.59
C ASN A 75 14.98 -18.28 -8.54
N LYS A 76 13.72 -17.85 -8.71
CA LYS A 76 13.38 -16.43 -8.57
C LYS A 76 13.51 -15.97 -7.13
N LEU A 77 13.97 -14.74 -6.94
CA LEU A 77 13.93 -14.08 -5.64
C LEU A 77 12.47 -13.81 -5.27
N ILE A 78 12.01 -14.38 -4.16
CA ILE A 78 10.63 -14.21 -3.68
C ILE A 78 10.64 -13.47 -2.35
N VAL A 79 9.94 -12.35 -2.28
CA VAL A 79 9.73 -11.61 -1.04
C VAL A 79 8.25 -11.58 -0.66
N GLY A 80 7.97 -11.69 0.63
CA GLY A 80 6.62 -11.53 1.14
C GLY A 80 6.33 -10.08 1.52
N CYS A 81 5.06 -9.68 1.42
CA CYS A 81 4.57 -8.38 1.89
C CYS A 81 3.26 -8.55 2.66
N SER A 82 3.24 -8.10 3.92
CA SER A 82 2.01 -8.06 4.72
C SER A 82 1.11 -6.92 4.24
N SER A 83 0.29 -7.19 3.23
CA SER A 83 -0.67 -6.22 2.69
C SER A 83 -2.13 -6.70 2.85
N TYR A 84 -2.34 -7.91 3.32
CA TYR A 84 -3.64 -8.53 3.55
C TYR A 84 -3.78 -8.91 5.02
N LEU A 85 -4.60 -8.16 5.78
CA LEU A 85 -4.78 -8.36 7.22
C LEU A 85 -3.43 -8.55 7.94
N SER A 86 -3.38 -9.51 8.85
CA SER A 86 -2.16 -9.91 9.57
C SER A 86 -1.33 -10.99 8.86
N PHE A 87 -1.56 -11.25 7.55
CA PHE A 87 -0.75 -12.20 6.77
C PHE A 87 0.75 -11.89 6.92
N PRO A 88 1.61 -12.85 7.20
CA PRO A 88 1.44 -14.30 7.29
C PRO A 88 1.17 -14.79 8.73
N ILE A 89 0.94 -13.89 9.68
CA ILE A 89 0.62 -14.21 11.08
C ILE A 89 -0.84 -14.66 11.13
N LYS A 90 -1.20 -15.44 12.14
CA LYS A 90 -2.57 -15.92 12.31
C LYS A 90 -3.56 -14.76 12.30
N ALA A 91 -4.52 -14.78 11.36
CA ALA A 91 -5.65 -13.87 11.40
C ALA A 91 -6.58 -14.27 12.56
N GLU A 92 -6.92 -13.32 13.42
CA GLU A 92 -7.95 -13.51 14.45
C GLU A 92 -9.36 -13.46 13.81
N ASN A 93 -9.43 -12.97 12.59
CA ASN A 93 -10.66 -12.79 11.83
C ASN A 93 -11.15 -14.14 11.27
N LYS A 94 -12.37 -14.52 11.63
CA LYS A 94 -13.03 -15.76 11.17
C LYS A 94 -13.30 -15.79 9.65
N LEU A 95 -13.16 -14.66 8.97
CA LEU A 95 -13.40 -14.52 7.52
C LEU A 95 -12.26 -15.07 6.67
N VAL A 96 -11.10 -15.39 7.26
CA VAL A 96 -9.92 -15.88 6.54
C VAL A 96 -9.51 -17.26 7.03
N SER A 97 -9.33 -18.18 6.10
CA SER A 97 -8.79 -19.51 6.43
C SER A 97 -7.30 -19.44 6.64
N TYR A 98 -6.84 -19.64 7.88
CA TYR A 98 -5.42 -19.64 8.23
C TYR A 98 -4.61 -20.73 7.48
N LYS A 99 -5.26 -21.83 7.04
CA LYS A 99 -4.62 -22.87 6.22
C LYS A 99 -4.03 -22.33 4.91
N ASN A 100 -4.61 -21.26 4.35
CA ASN A 100 -4.14 -20.62 3.13
C ASN A 100 -2.83 -19.81 3.32
N PHE A 101 -2.35 -19.68 4.56
CA PHE A 101 -1.05 -19.09 4.89
C PHE A 101 0.10 -20.10 4.83
N PHE A 102 -0.22 -21.36 4.48
CA PHE A 102 0.74 -22.46 4.39
C PHE A 102 0.86 -22.97 2.96
N HIS A 103 2.05 -23.44 2.64
CA HIS A 103 2.34 -24.18 1.44
C HIS A 103 3.14 -25.42 1.83
N LYS A 104 2.64 -26.62 1.45
CA LYS A 104 3.26 -27.89 1.79
C LYS A 104 3.64 -28.05 3.27
N GLY A 105 2.72 -27.64 4.15
CA GLY A 105 2.88 -27.75 5.61
C GLY A 105 3.78 -26.72 6.29
N LYS A 106 4.41 -25.82 5.54
CA LYS A 106 5.21 -24.72 6.07
C LYS A 106 4.50 -23.38 5.87
N ARG A 107 4.65 -22.46 6.82
CA ARG A 107 4.11 -21.11 6.68
C ARG A 107 4.87 -20.36 5.60
N ILE A 108 4.19 -19.54 4.79
CA ILE A 108 4.75 -18.91 3.59
C ILE A 108 5.99 -18.05 3.90
N ASP A 109 6.01 -17.37 5.05
CA ASP A 109 7.16 -16.55 5.45
C ASP A 109 8.42 -17.38 5.81
N GLU A 110 8.30 -18.69 6.01
CA GLU A 110 9.44 -19.60 6.14
C GLU A 110 10.04 -20.01 4.79
N LEU A 111 9.31 -19.80 3.71
CA LEU A 111 9.63 -20.30 2.37
C LEU A 111 10.18 -19.25 1.42
N VAL A 112 10.09 -17.97 1.78
CA VAL A 112 10.53 -16.84 0.96
C VAL A 112 11.86 -16.25 1.47
N ASP A 113 12.51 -15.46 0.63
CA ASP A 113 13.87 -14.97 0.87
C ASP A 113 13.90 -13.76 1.82
N GLY A 114 12.80 -13.01 1.90
CA GLY A 114 12.63 -11.88 2.82
C GLY A 114 11.18 -11.50 3.03
N TRP A 115 10.91 -10.72 4.08
CA TRP A 115 9.56 -10.30 4.43
C TRP A 115 9.45 -8.80 4.73
N VAL A 116 8.50 -8.14 4.08
CA VAL A 116 8.15 -6.73 4.28
C VAL A 116 6.86 -6.66 5.09
N HIS A 117 6.82 -5.85 6.16
CA HIS A 117 5.68 -5.83 7.08
C HIS A 117 5.36 -4.44 7.63
N PRO A 118 4.08 -4.16 8.02
CA PRO A 118 3.66 -2.93 8.69
C PRO A 118 3.55 -3.06 10.22
N PHE A 119 3.81 -4.24 10.80
CA PHE A 119 3.51 -4.56 12.20
C PHE A 119 4.42 -3.79 13.16
N ARG A 120 3.90 -3.42 14.34
CA ARG A 120 4.66 -2.79 15.43
C ARG A 120 5.80 -3.67 15.91
N GLU A 121 5.56 -4.99 15.97
CA GLU A 121 6.53 -6.00 16.33
C GLU A 121 6.56 -7.11 15.27
N ASN A 122 7.75 -7.53 14.91
CA ASN A 122 7.98 -8.58 13.90
C ASN A 122 8.24 -9.97 14.49
N LYS A 123 8.21 -10.11 15.83
CA LYS A 123 8.52 -11.37 16.52
C LYS A 123 7.73 -12.59 16.07
N ASN A 124 6.54 -12.37 15.50
CA ASN A 124 5.69 -13.43 14.98
C ASN A 124 5.94 -13.76 13.50
N ILE A 125 6.80 -13.02 12.82
CA ILE A 125 7.26 -13.34 11.47
C ILE A 125 8.43 -14.31 11.62
N LYS A 126 8.37 -15.45 10.94
CA LYS A 126 9.41 -16.48 11.03
C LYS A 126 10.59 -16.23 10.09
N ASN A 127 10.44 -15.38 9.08
CA ASN A 127 11.53 -14.99 8.22
C ASN A 127 12.58 -14.17 8.99
N LYS A 128 13.86 -14.48 8.81
CA LYS A 128 14.97 -13.78 9.47
C LYS A 128 15.27 -12.42 8.84
N ASN A 129 15.01 -12.29 7.53
CA ASN A 129 15.16 -11.05 6.79
C ASN A 129 13.84 -10.30 6.81
N THR A 130 13.72 -9.25 7.61
CA THR A 130 12.49 -8.45 7.68
C THR A 130 12.76 -6.97 7.43
N LEU A 131 11.78 -6.27 6.87
CA LEU A 131 11.81 -4.82 6.65
C LEU A 131 10.47 -4.21 7.06
N LEU A 132 10.52 -3.18 7.93
CA LEU A 132 9.35 -2.37 8.24
C LEU A 132 9.04 -1.42 7.07
N LEU A 133 8.15 -1.84 6.20
CA LEU A 133 7.70 -1.11 5.02
C LEU A 133 6.32 -1.64 4.63
N SER A 134 5.54 -0.85 3.86
CA SER A 134 4.25 -1.25 3.33
C SER A 134 4.00 -0.61 1.95
N GLU A 135 3.01 -1.09 1.21
CA GLU A 135 2.64 -0.50 -0.09
C GLU A 135 2.27 0.98 0.01
N SER A 136 1.71 1.41 1.15
CA SER A 136 1.36 2.80 1.41
C SER A 136 2.55 3.75 1.46
N ASP A 137 3.77 3.25 1.67
CA ASP A 137 4.99 4.07 1.61
C ASP A 137 5.27 4.65 0.21
N PHE A 138 4.59 4.13 -0.82
CA PHE A 138 4.76 4.50 -2.22
C PHE A 138 3.58 5.33 -2.79
N SER A 139 2.73 5.90 -1.94
CA SER A 139 1.52 6.61 -2.36
C SER A 139 1.79 7.89 -3.16
N ASP A 140 2.95 8.50 -3.05
CA ASP A 140 3.38 9.66 -3.86
C ASP A 140 3.73 9.30 -5.32
N ASN A 141 3.56 8.04 -5.72
CA ASN A 141 3.62 7.62 -7.11
C ASN A 141 2.48 8.22 -7.97
N ILE A 142 1.41 8.73 -7.32
CA ILE A 142 0.29 9.40 -7.96
C ILE A 142 0.66 10.87 -8.16
N GLU A 143 0.70 11.33 -9.42
CA GLU A 143 1.19 12.67 -9.79
C GLU A 143 0.47 13.80 -9.06
N LYS A 144 -0.85 13.73 -8.94
CA LYS A 144 -1.66 14.73 -8.21
C LYS A 144 -1.25 14.85 -6.74
N LEU A 145 -0.92 13.75 -6.08
CA LEU A 145 -0.44 13.75 -4.70
C LEU A 145 1.00 14.23 -4.62
N LYS A 146 1.85 13.81 -5.56
CA LYS A 146 3.24 14.25 -5.63
C LYS A 146 3.36 15.77 -5.77
N ASN A 147 2.54 16.37 -6.65
CA ASN A 147 2.58 17.79 -7.00
C ASN A 147 1.59 18.65 -6.21
N PHE A 148 0.96 18.13 -5.17
CA PHE A 148 0.01 18.88 -4.36
C PHE A 148 0.67 20.10 -3.71
N ASN A 149 0.01 21.26 -3.82
CA ASN A 149 0.46 22.51 -3.20
C ASN A 149 -0.41 22.84 -1.97
N PRO A 150 0.11 22.72 -0.73
CA PRO A 150 -0.66 23.00 0.47
C PRO A 150 -1.22 24.44 0.55
N SER A 151 -0.59 25.41 -0.12
CA SER A 151 -1.07 26.82 -0.11
C SER A 151 -2.40 27.01 -0.83
N THR A 152 -2.81 26.05 -1.66
CA THR A 152 -4.10 26.10 -2.38
C THR A 152 -5.27 25.53 -1.60
N LYS A 153 -5.04 25.00 -0.39
CA LYS A 153 -6.11 24.42 0.45
C LYS A 153 -7.20 25.44 0.77
N LYS A 154 -8.45 25.03 0.59
CA LYS A 154 -9.63 25.78 1.00
C LYS A 154 -10.46 24.88 1.90
N ILE A 155 -10.39 25.11 3.21
CA ILE A 155 -11.10 24.28 4.18
C ILE A 155 -12.61 24.51 4.08
N LYS A 156 -13.35 23.44 3.94
CA LYS A 156 -14.83 23.38 3.92
C LYS A 156 -15.39 22.57 5.08
N TYR A 157 -14.67 21.52 5.49
CA TYR A 157 -15.11 20.55 6.48
C TYR A 157 -14.18 20.58 7.70
N ASP A 158 -14.74 20.28 8.86
CA ASP A 158 -13.91 20.06 10.03
C ASP A 158 -13.25 18.67 9.95
N PHE A 159 -13.98 17.66 9.45
CA PHE A 159 -13.43 16.32 9.30
C PHE A 159 -13.93 15.60 8.06
N ILE A 160 -13.20 14.56 7.65
CA ILE A 160 -13.62 13.56 6.69
C ILE A 160 -13.45 12.16 7.29
N CYS A 161 -14.40 11.26 7.02
CA CYS A 161 -14.33 9.85 7.37
C CYS A 161 -14.57 8.99 6.13
N TYR A 162 -13.77 7.97 5.93
CA TYR A 162 -13.95 6.98 4.86
C TYR A 162 -14.15 5.60 5.46
N CYS A 163 -15.33 5.03 5.22
CA CYS A 163 -15.68 3.67 5.60
C CYS A 163 -16.53 3.01 4.51
N PRO A 164 -15.95 2.19 3.64
CA PRO A 164 -16.67 1.54 2.54
C PRO A 164 -17.87 0.74 3.05
N SER A 165 -18.93 0.70 2.25
CA SER A 165 -20.13 -0.07 2.55
C SER A 165 -19.89 -1.57 2.42
N ASP A 166 -20.66 -2.32 3.16
CA ASP A 166 -20.93 -3.75 2.99
C ASP A 166 -22.38 -3.91 2.52
N GLU A 167 -22.85 -5.14 2.33
CA GLU A 167 -24.26 -5.43 1.99
C GLU A 167 -25.21 -4.96 3.10
N THR A 168 -24.76 -5.01 4.36
CA THR A 168 -25.49 -4.55 5.53
C THR A 168 -24.71 -3.50 6.31
N CYS A 169 -25.42 -2.76 7.18
CA CYS A 169 -24.78 -1.74 8.02
C CYS A 169 -24.06 -2.32 9.26
N ASP A 170 -24.48 -3.51 9.72
CA ASP A 170 -24.09 -4.06 11.02
C ASP A 170 -23.15 -5.26 10.91
N SER A 171 -22.77 -5.64 9.70
CA SER A 171 -21.86 -6.76 9.46
C SER A 171 -21.12 -6.61 8.13
N GLY A 172 -20.11 -7.42 7.92
CA GLY A 172 -19.36 -7.51 6.68
C GLY A 172 -17.88 -7.26 6.85
N TRP A 173 -17.16 -7.37 5.75
CA TRP A 173 -15.70 -7.20 5.72
C TRP A 173 -15.25 -5.81 6.18
N ASN A 174 -15.85 -4.76 5.60
CA ASN A 174 -15.50 -3.39 5.95
C ASN A 174 -16.01 -2.99 7.33
N TYR A 175 -17.17 -3.53 7.78
CA TYR A 175 -17.69 -3.31 9.11
C TYR A 175 -16.63 -3.64 10.18
N HIS A 176 -15.97 -4.78 10.06
CA HIS A 176 -14.94 -5.23 11.01
C HIS A 176 -13.59 -4.57 10.74
N ASN A 177 -13.07 -4.68 9.53
CA ASN A 177 -11.70 -4.25 9.22
C ASN A 177 -11.53 -2.73 9.24
N LYS A 178 -12.57 -1.98 8.80
CA LYS A 178 -12.59 -0.52 8.88
C LYS A 178 -13.23 0.00 10.15
N ASN A 179 -13.63 -0.89 11.08
CA ASN A 179 -14.15 -0.56 12.41
C ASN A 179 -15.28 0.48 12.36
N TRP A 180 -16.37 0.13 11.65
CA TRP A 180 -17.53 1.01 11.53
C TRP A 180 -18.10 1.48 12.87
N PRO A 181 -18.20 0.64 13.93
CA PRO A 181 -18.67 1.10 15.24
C PRO A 181 -17.89 2.28 15.79
N LEU A 182 -16.54 2.25 15.70
CA LEU A 182 -15.71 3.36 16.15
C LEU A 182 -15.89 4.59 15.25
N ALA A 183 -16.02 4.42 13.92
CA ALA A 183 -16.30 5.51 12.99
C ALA A 183 -17.59 6.22 13.36
N LYS A 184 -18.69 5.46 13.51
CA LYS A 184 -20.02 5.96 13.87
C LYS A 184 -19.96 6.78 15.17
N LYS A 185 -19.41 6.20 16.23
CA LYS A 185 -19.25 6.85 17.54
C LYS A 185 -18.43 8.14 17.43
N THR A 186 -17.34 8.14 16.65
CA THR A 186 -16.48 9.30 16.47
C THR A 186 -17.21 10.43 15.71
N ILE A 187 -17.96 10.10 14.67
CA ILE A 187 -18.78 11.07 13.92
C ILE A 187 -19.86 11.67 14.82
N GLU A 188 -20.56 10.84 15.60
CA GLU A 188 -21.61 11.29 16.52
C GLU A 188 -21.07 12.25 17.59
N VAL A 189 -19.89 11.96 18.17
CA VAL A 189 -19.22 12.87 19.09
C VAL A 189 -18.80 14.17 18.41
N ALA A 190 -18.21 14.10 17.23
CA ALA A 190 -17.80 15.29 16.47
C ALA A 190 -18.97 16.20 16.15
N CYS A 191 -20.07 15.66 15.62
CA CYS A 191 -21.22 16.45 15.21
C CYS A 191 -22.08 16.92 16.39
N ASN A 192 -22.41 16.04 17.36
CA ASN A 192 -23.40 16.36 18.39
C ASN A 192 -22.78 17.07 19.61
N LYS A 193 -21.56 16.69 20.02
CA LYS A 193 -20.92 17.29 21.20
C LYS A 193 -20.08 18.50 20.84
N LEU A 194 -19.41 18.47 19.68
CA LEU A 194 -18.48 19.53 19.28
C LEU A 194 -19.03 20.44 18.17
N ASN A 195 -20.24 20.15 17.68
CA ASN A 195 -20.92 20.90 16.62
C ASN A 195 -20.05 21.07 15.34
N LEU A 196 -19.29 20.02 14.99
CA LEU A 196 -18.44 20.02 13.81
C LEU A 196 -19.22 19.60 12.57
N LYS A 197 -18.74 20.08 11.42
CA LYS A 197 -19.28 19.72 10.11
C LYS A 197 -18.30 18.79 9.38
N GLY A 198 -18.79 17.64 8.93
CA GLY A 198 -17.95 16.65 8.29
C GLY A 198 -18.52 16.08 7.01
N VAL A 199 -17.73 15.21 6.39
CA VAL A 199 -18.14 14.42 5.25
C VAL A 199 -17.83 12.93 5.50
N LEU A 200 -18.82 12.08 5.23
CA LEU A 200 -18.69 10.61 5.26
C LEU A 200 -18.73 10.06 3.84
N ILE A 201 -17.74 9.28 3.49
CA ILE A 201 -17.67 8.54 2.23
C ILE A 201 -17.84 7.05 2.52
N GLY A 202 -18.79 6.42 1.89
CA GLY A 202 -19.31 5.08 2.18
C GLY A 202 -20.39 5.12 3.27
N ARG A 203 -21.14 4.04 3.39
CA ARG A 203 -22.19 3.85 4.40
C ARG A 203 -23.23 4.98 4.47
N GLU A 204 -23.52 5.59 3.31
CA GLU A 204 -24.49 6.68 3.18
C GLU A 204 -25.86 6.30 3.76
N LYS A 205 -26.27 5.05 3.53
CA LYS A 205 -27.58 4.52 3.93
C LYS A 205 -27.62 4.04 5.39
N CYS A 206 -26.48 4.00 6.07
CA CYS A 206 -26.43 3.51 7.45
C CYS A 206 -26.88 4.59 8.43
N GLU A 207 -27.65 4.20 9.42
CA GLU A 207 -28.12 5.10 10.45
C GLU A 207 -26.99 5.66 11.31
N ILE A 208 -26.92 6.96 11.41
CA ILE A 208 -26.03 7.72 12.29
C ILE A 208 -26.88 8.81 12.95
N ASN A 209 -26.83 8.88 14.26
CA ASN A 209 -27.60 9.86 15.03
C ASN A 209 -26.90 11.23 15.01
N VAL A 210 -27.01 11.95 13.89
CA VAL A 210 -26.48 13.30 13.70
C VAL A 210 -27.47 14.11 12.85
N LYS A 211 -27.43 15.45 13.02
CA LYS A 211 -28.22 16.35 12.16
C LYS A 211 -27.65 16.33 10.74
N ASP A 212 -28.51 16.28 9.72
CA ASP A 212 -28.11 16.24 8.31
C ASP A 212 -27.28 17.47 7.89
N GLU A 213 -27.51 18.63 8.48
CA GLU A 213 -26.73 19.85 8.24
C GLU A 213 -25.27 19.79 8.69
N ASN A 214 -24.93 18.80 9.55
CA ASN A 214 -23.58 18.60 10.09
C ASN A 214 -22.81 17.49 9.38
N LEU A 215 -23.46 16.67 8.53
CA LEU A 215 -22.81 15.54 7.90
C LEU A 215 -23.22 15.37 6.43
N GLU A 216 -22.36 15.79 5.52
CA GLU A 216 -22.49 15.47 4.10
C GLU A 216 -22.16 13.98 3.90
N ARG A 217 -23.01 13.23 3.16
CA ARG A 217 -22.86 11.78 2.97
C ARG A 217 -22.78 11.42 1.50
N HIS A 218 -21.91 10.45 1.16
CA HIS A 218 -21.77 9.90 -0.17
C HIS A 218 -21.52 8.40 -0.09
N GLU A 219 -22.20 7.58 -0.88
CA GLU A 219 -21.93 6.14 -0.96
C GLU A 219 -20.58 5.88 -1.63
N LYS A 220 -20.34 6.52 -2.76
CA LYS A 220 -19.09 6.42 -3.52
C LYS A 220 -18.85 7.70 -4.28
N ILE A 221 -17.59 8.11 -4.35
CA ILE A 221 -17.16 9.25 -5.19
C ILE A 221 -15.93 8.86 -6.00
N GLU A 222 -15.65 9.62 -7.04
CA GLU A 222 -14.47 9.47 -7.87
C GLU A 222 -13.22 9.74 -7.05
N TYR A 223 -12.11 9.05 -7.35
CA TYR A 223 -10.88 9.10 -6.57
C TYR A 223 -10.33 10.52 -6.38
N TYR A 224 -10.25 11.32 -7.44
CA TYR A 224 -9.73 12.68 -7.33
C TYR A 224 -10.65 13.62 -6.55
N SER A 225 -11.95 13.41 -6.62
CA SER A 225 -12.93 14.12 -5.77
C SER A 225 -12.78 13.73 -4.31
N PHE A 226 -12.45 12.46 -4.03
CA PHE A 226 -12.12 11.99 -2.69
C PHE A 226 -10.88 12.69 -2.14
N ILE A 227 -9.77 12.73 -2.91
CA ILE A 227 -8.54 13.42 -2.53
C ILE A 227 -8.78 14.91 -2.30
N GLU A 228 -9.62 15.55 -3.12
CA GLU A 228 -10.00 16.94 -2.93
C GLU A 228 -10.74 17.16 -1.61
N LYS A 229 -11.75 16.32 -1.28
CA LYS A 229 -12.47 16.40 0.00
C LYS A 229 -11.54 16.18 1.20
N ILE A 230 -10.57 15.28 1.12
CA ILE A 230 -9.53 15.14 2.16
C ILE A 230 -8.78 16.47 2.32
N SER A 231 -8.33 17.08 1.22
CA SER A 231 -7.60 18.35 1.26
C SER A 231 -8.42 19.52 1.81
N GLN A 232 -9.76 19.47 1.66
CA GLN A 232 -10.70 20.47 2.15
C GLN A 232 -11.11 20.25 3.62
N SER A 233 -10.59 19.22 4.28
CA SER A 233 -10.90 18.88 5.67
C SER A 233 -9.77 19.31 6.62
N LYS A 234 -10.11 19.73 7.85
CA LYS A 234 -9.11 20.05 8.89
C LYS A 234 -8.37 18.81 9.35
N PHE A 235 -9.05 17.66 9.44
CA PHE A 235 -8.44 16.37 9.76
C PHE A 235 -9.22 15.21 9.14
N MET A 236 -8.57 14.06 9.05
CA MET A 236 -9.18 12.80 8.61
C MET A 236 -9.30 11.82 9.76
N ILE A 237 -10.47 11.19 9.92
CA ILE A 237 -10.71 10.11 10.88
C ILE A 237 -10.24 8.80 10.25
N ILE A 238 -9.32 8.12 10.93
CA ILE A 238 -8.79 6.80 10.58
C ILE A 238 -9.15 5.83 11.70
N GLN A 239 -10.29 5.22 11.59
CA GLN A 239 -10.85 4.31 12.58
C GLN A 239 -10.44 2.86 12.38
N ASN A 240 -9.78 2.54 11.24
CA ASN A 240 -9.41 1.20 10.80
C ASN A 240 -8.78 0.36 11.92
N TYR A 241 -9.07 -0.94 11.93
CA TYR A 241 -8.49 -1.91 12.87
C TYR A 241 -7.55 -2.89 12.14
N GLU A 242 -8.09 -3.76 11.28
CA GLU A 242 -7.32 -4.77 10.54
C GLU A 242 -6.93 -4.27 9.13
N ASP A 243 -6.25 -3.15 9.04
CA ASP A 243 -5.75 -2.59 7.80
C ASP A 243 -4.22 -2.56 7.80
N ALA A 244 -3.60 -3.47 7.07
CA ALA A 244 -2.15 -3.63 7.05
C ALA A 244 -1.44 -2.50 6.29
N SER A 245 -2.09 -1.93 5.27
CA SER A 245 -1.49 -0.89 4.42
C SER A 245 -2.51 0.20 4.05
N PRO A 246 -2.97 1.01 5.03
CA PRO A 246 -4.01 2.00 4.83
C PRO A 246 -3.51 3.17 3.97
N ARG A 247 -3.67 3.09 2.65
CA ARG A 247 -3.26 4.16 1.72
C ARG A 247 -3.90 5.50 2.04
N VAL A 248 -5.14 5.48 2.50
CA VAL A 248 -5.88 6.69 2.89
C VAL A 248 -5.16 7.53 3.96
N VAL A 249 -4.36 6.92 4.81
CA VAL A 249 -3.50 7.64 5.77
C VAL A 249 -2.45 8.45 5.02
N THR A 250 -1.69 7.81 4.14
CA THR A 250 -0.60 8.46 3.41
C THR A 250 -1.12 9.46 2.38
N GLU A 251 -2.26 9.20 1.76
CA GLU A 251 -2.98 10.15 0.89
C GLU A 251 -3.39 11.41 1.67
N SER A 252 -3.91 11.24 2.90
CA SER A 252 -4.23 12.37 3.79
C SER A 252 -3.00 13.22 4.11
N LEU A 253 -1.89 12.56 4.50
CA LEU A 253 -0.65 13.28 4.80
C LEU A 253 -0.09 14.00 3.57
N LEU A 254 -0.17 13.39 2.38
CA LEU A 254 0.30 13.98 1.13
C LEU A 254 -0.47 15.23 0.71
N VAL A 255 -1.75 15.34 1.06
CA VAL A 255 -2.53 16.56 0.86
C VAL A 255 -2.53 17.46 2.09
N ASP A 256 -1.56 17.28 2.98
CA ASP A 256 -1.31 18.10 4.18
C ASP A 256 -2.49 18.14 5.15
N THR A 257 -3.21 17.02 5.28
CA THR A 257 -4.33 16.85 6.20
C THR A 257 -3.92 15.89 7.32
N PRO A 258 -3.90 16.34 8.59
CA PRO A 258 -3.53 15.52 9.73
C PRO A 258 -4.58 14.44 9.99
N VAL A 259 -4.19 13.38 10.69
CA VAL A 259 -5.05 12.23 10.94
C VAL A 259 -5.35 12.02 12.42
N LEU A 260 -6.61 11.76 12.72
CA LEU A 260 -7.08 11.22 14.00
C LEU A 260 -7.16 9.71 13.83
N MET A 261 -6.20 8.96 14.41
CA MET A 261 -5.97 7.55 14.10
C MET A 261 -6.26 6.65 15.27
N ASN A 262 -7.04 5.57 15.03
CA ASN A 262 -7.23 4.52 16.01
C ASN A 262 -5.88 3.96 16.49
N LYS A 263 -5.67 3.95 17.81
CA LYS A 263 -4.41 3.48 18.40
C LYS A 263 -4.12 2.00 18.11
N ASP A 264 -5.18 1.21 17.90
CA ASP A 264 -5.09 -0.24 17.70
C ASP A 264 -5.03 -0.66 16.23
N ILE A 265 -4.82 0.29 15.33
CA ILE A 265 -4.66 0.00 13.90
C ILE A 265 -3.47 -0.94 13.64
N LEU A 266 -3.68 -1.94 12.78
CA LEU A 266 -2.67 -2.94 12.44
C LEU A 266 -1.47 -2.33 11.70
N GLY A 267 -1.72 -1.54 10.66
CA GLY A 267 -0.70 -0.84 9.86
C GLY A 267 -0.92 0.66 9.82
N GLY A 268 0.04 1.40 9.25
CA GLY A 268 -0.06 2.87 9.12
C GLY A 268 0.32 3.65 10.39
N TRP A 269 0.37 3.03 11.56
CA TRP A 269 0.76 3.64 12.83
C TRP A 269 2.12 4.36 12.76
N LYS A 270 3.04 3.87 11.95
CA LYS A 270 4.41 4.42 11.76
C LYS A 270 4.42 5.83 11.13
N TYR A 271 3.34 6.23 10.49
CA TYR A 271 3.21 7.57 9.90
C TYR A 271 2.76 8.61 10.93
N LEU A 272 2.30 8.18 12.12
CA LEU A 272 1.73 9.08 13.12
C LEU A 272 2.76 9.53 14.14
N ASN A 273 2.84 10.85 14.31
CA ASN A 273 3.66 11.53 15.32
C ASN A 273 3.14 12.95 15.54
N SER A 274 3.85 13.75 16.35
CA SER A 274 3.46 15.13 16.68
C SER A 274 3.33 16.09 15.47
N GLN A 275 3.83 15.72 14.28
CA GLN A 275 3.71 16.53 13.06
C GLN A 275 2.56 16.10 12.16
N THR A 276 1.99 14.91 12.37
CA THR A 276 1.07 14.28 11.41
C THR A 276 -0.32 14.00 11.96
N GLY A 277 -0.50 14.00 13.27
CA GLY A 277 -1.80 13.77 13.87
C GLY A 277 -1.74 13.24 15.31
N VAL A 278 -2.79 12.56 15.74
CA VAL A 278 -2.93 12.06 17.11
C VAL A 278 -3.63 10.70 17.13
N PHE A 279 -3.20 9.81 18.02
CA PHE A 279 -3.89 8.56 18.29
C PHE A 279 -5.12 8.79 19.19
N TYR A 280 -6.15 7.99 18.98
CA TYR A 280 -7.35 7.96 19.80
C TYR A 280 -7.90 6.54 19.98
N ASP A 281 -8.77 6.38 20.94
CA ASP A 281 -9.64 5.21 21.10
C ASP A 281 -11.07 5.64 21.48
N GLU A 282 -11.93 4.67 21.76
CA GLU A 282 -13.34 4.94 22.07
C GLU A 282 -13.57 5.72 23.37
N ASN A 283 -12.58 5.81 24.27
CA ASN A 283 -12.70 6.46 25.57
C ASN A 283 -12.28 7.94 25.56
N ASP A 284 -11.47 8.35 24.55
CA ASP A 284 -10.86 9.69 24.50
C ASP A 284 -11.21 10.51 23.24
N ILE A 285 -12.21 10.07 22.46
CA ILE A 285 -12.61 10.68 21.18
C ILE A 285 -12.72 12.21 21.27
N GLU A 286 -13.51 12.71 22.23
CA GLU A 286 -13.77 14.16 22.35
C GLU A 286 -12.49 14.94 22.66
N GLU A 287 -11.67 14.45 23.58
CA GLU A 287 -10.39 15.03 23.94
C GLU A 287 -9.45 15.12 22.76
N LYS A 288 -9.29 14.02 22.00
CA LYS A 288 -8.35 13.95 20.87
C LYS A 288 -8.81 14.78 19.68
N ILE A 289 -10.14 14.91 19.45
CA ILE A 289 -10.67 15.86 18.47
C ILE A 289 -10.32 17.30 18.86
N LYS A 290 -10.46 17.68 20.12
CA LYS A 290 -10.07 19.01 20.60
C LYS A 290 -8.56 19.26 20.43
N ILE A 291 -7.73 18.27 20.67
CA ILE A 291 -6.28 18.34 20.49
C ILE A 291 -5.94 18.56 19.01
N ILE A 292 -6.48 17.72 18.10
CA ILE A 292 -6.14 17.80 16.67
C ILE A 292 -6.56 19.13 16.05
N LEU A 293 -7.68 19.71 16.49
CA LEU A 293 -8.17 21.01 16.02
C LEU A 293 -7.32 22.19 16.49
N LYS A 294 -6.69 22.08 17.67
CA LYS A 294 -5.87 23.16 18.27
C LYS A 294 -4.41 23.11 17.88
N THR A 295 -3.92 21.95 17.43
CA THR A 295 -2.51 21.73 17.12
C THR A 295 -2.21 22.07 15.66
N LYS A 296 -1.07 22.73 15.43
CA LYS A 296 -0.56 22.97 14.08
C LYS A 296 0.28 21.79 13.63
N TYR A 297 -0.12 21.17 12.53
CA TYR A 297 0.55 20.03 11.94
C TYR A 297 1.25 20.41 10.62
N SER A 298 2.15 19.55 10.15
CA SER A 298 2.83 19.66 8.85
C SER A 298 2.99 18.25 8.22
N PRO A 299 1.87 17.55 7.98
CA PRO A 299 1.87 16.13 7.60
C PRO A 299 2.62 15.86 6.30
N ARG A 300 2.39 16.68 5.27
CA ARG A 300 3.07 16.54 3.98
C ARG A 300 4.58 16.70 4.12
N LYS A 301 5.03 17.71 4.85
CA LYS A 301 6.47 17.96 5.08
C LYS A 301 7.14 16.75 5.72
N TYR A 302 6.47 16.15 6.71
CA TYR A 302 6.95 14.93 7.34
C TYR A 302 6.99 13.75 6.37
N PHE A 303 5.89 13.48 5.66
CA PHE A 303 5.79 12.33 4.77
C PHE A 303 6.84 12.37 3.66
N VAL A 304 6.96 13.49 2.93
CA VAL A 304 7.95 13.64 1.82
C VAL A 304 9.39 13.52 2.30
N LYS A 305 9.66 13.89 3.57
CA LYS A 305 11.00 13.77 4.16
C LYS A 305 11.38 12.36 4.57
N HIS A 306 10.42 11.52 4.94
CA HIS A 306 10.69 10.21 5.58
C HIS A 306 10.18 9.00 4.81
N HIS A 307 9.27 9.21 3.86
CA HIS A 307 8.59 8.19 3.06
C HIS A 307 8.57 8.58 1.58
N GLY A 308 7.74 7.91 0.79
CA GLY A 308 7.63 8.14 -0.64
C GLY A 308 8.53 7.24 -1.47
N VAL A 309 8.31 7.28 -2.79
CA VAL A 309 8.94 6.38 -3.75
C VAL A 309 10.47 6.40 -3.67
N ASP A 310 11.08 7.58 -3.59
CA ASP A 310 12.55 7.68 -3.59
C ASP A 310 13.16 7.14 -2.28
N ILE A 311 12.59 7.49 -1.14
CA ILE A 311 13.12 7.09 0.18
C ILE A 311 12.79 5.63 0.47
N SER A 312 11.53 5.26 0.32
CA SER A 312 11.05 3.91 0.61
C SER A 312 11.55 2.92 -0.44
N GLY A 313 11.67 3.34 -1.70
CA GLY A 313 12.24 2.55 -2.77
C GLY A 313 13.72 2.27 -2.58
N LYS A 314 14.50 3.23 -2.05
CA LYS A 314 15.89 3.01 -1.67
C LYS A 314 15.99 2.02 -0.50
N LYS A 315 15.18 2.20 0.56
CA LYS A 315 15.14 1.27 1.70
C LYS A 315 14.82 -0.16 1.23
N PHE A 316 13.84 -0.30 0.33
CA PHE A 316 13.47 -1.60 -0.20
C PHE A 316 14.59 -2.19 -1.06
N ARG A 317 15.21 -1.41 -1.95
CA ARG A 317 16.37 -1.84 -2.72
C ARG A 317 17.51 -2.29 -1.81
N ASP A 318 17.86 -1.52 -0.79
CA ASP A 318 18.95 -1.87 0.14
C ASP A 318 18.65 -3.15 0.91
N PHE A 319 17.38 -3.41 1.24
CA PHE A 319 16.92 -4.68 1.81
C PHE A 319 17.11 -5.85 0.84
N ILE A 320 16.72 -5.69 -0.43
CA ILE A 320 16.89 -6.72 -1.46
C ILE A 320 18.39 -7.00 -1.72
N VAL A 321 19.22 -5.98 -1.80
CA VAL A 321 20.67 -6.12 -2.03
C VAL A 321 21.37 -6.90 -0.90
N LYS A 322 20.87 -6.82 0.34
CA LYS A 322 21.38 -7.66 1.44
C LYS A 322 21.07 -9.15 1.25
N ILE A 323 19.98 -9.47 0.55
CA ILE A 323 19.57 -10.84 0.25
C ILE A 323 20.30 -11.33 -1.01
N ASP A 324 20.30 -10.50 -2.07
CA ASP A 324 20.98 -10.78 -3.34
C ASP A 324 21.67 -9.51 -3.87
N PRO A 325 23.01 -9.44 -3.82
CA PRO A 325 23.80 -8.30 -4.29
C PRO A 325 23.66 -7.99 -5.79
N SER A 326 23.15 -8.89 -6.62
CA SER A 326 22.98 -8.68 -8.06
C SER A 326 22.02 -7.53 -8.39
N TYR A 327 21.13 -7.18 -7.45
CA TYR A 327 20.18 -6.07 -7.58
C TYR A 327 20.76 -4.69 -7.25
N SER A 328 22.05 -4.59 -6.89
CA SER A 328 22.74 -3.32 -6.57
C SER A 328 22.75 -2.31 -7.73
N LYS A 329 22.57 -2.75 -8.96
CA LYS A 329 22.48 -1.93 -10.18
C LYS A 329 21.25 -0.99 -10.21
N HIS A 330 20.20 -1.27 -9.46
CA HIS A 330 19.01 -0.44 -9.40
C HIS A 330 19.18 0.69 -8.40
N ARG A 331 18.65 1.88 -8.68
CA ARG A 331 18.65 3.02 -7.76
C ARG A 331 17.60 2.85 -6.67
N ILE A 332 16.40 2.42 -7.05
CA ILE A 332 15.26 2.11 -6.17
C ILE A 332 14.54 0.87 -6.68
N LEU A 333 13.81 0.23 -5.76
CA LEU A 333 12.82 -0.79 -6.08
C LEU A 333 11.48 -0.40 -5.45
N ARG A 334 10.37 -0.73 -6.11
CA ARG A 334 9.04 -0.37 -5.63
C ARG A 334 8.00 -1.42 -5.97
N PHE A 335 6.94 -1.45 -5.16
CA PHE A 335 5.76 -2.23 -5.48
C PHE A 335 5.04 -1.61 -6.69
N SER A 336 4.54 -2.47 -7.60
CA SER A 336 3.65 -2.04 -8.68
C SER A 336 2.24 -1.84 -8.13
N VAL A 337 2.05 -0.79 -7.32
CA VAL A 337 0.71 -0.42 -6.84
C VAL A 337 -0.02 0.26 -7.98
N SER A 338 -1.10 -0.37 -8.44
CA SER A 338 -2.06 0.18 -9.40
C SER A 338 -3.12 1.02 -8.69
#